data_e4b302b50030fb49690b9b82860046e7
#
_entry.id   e4b302b50030fb49690b9b82860046e7
#
_cell.length_a   1.000
_cell.length_b   1.000
_cell.length_c   1.000
_cell.angle_alpha   90.00
_cell.angle_beta   90.00
_cell.angle_gamma   90.00
#
_symmetry.space_group_name_H-M   'P 1'
#
loop_
_entity.id
_entity.type
_entity.pdbx_description
1 polymer ?
#
loop_
_entity_poly.entity_id
_entity_poly.type
_entity_poly.pdbx_seq_one_letter_code
_entity_poly.pdbx_strand_id
1 'polypeptide(L)'
;NRHPDSVHYDPGLVRASGVEGDALPEIFPCTSVLGTLKTEVAAELGLSPSVKVVAGAIDTAAAAIGAGAVEDYLPHLYIGTSSWMAAHVPYKKTDIFSSMASLPCAIPGRFMLTALQATAGGNLNFLRDKIIYNKDELLQEADVPDIFKYLDQIAARVPAGSNGVIYTPWIWGERAPVEDKTVRAGLYNLSLHNSR
;
A
#
# COMPACT_ATOMS: atom_id res chain seq x y z
N ASN A 1 13.46 -14.43 3.36
CA ASN A 1 14.43 -15.05 2.47
C ASN A 1 15.62 -14.12 2.25
N ARG A 2 16.86 -14.61 2.43
CA ARG A 2 18.08 -13.80 2.27
C ARG A 2 18.72 -13.96 0.87
N HIS A 3 18.28 -14.95 0.10
CA HIS A 3 18.85 -15.28 -1.21
C HIS A 3 17.83 -14.99 -2.31
N PRO A 4 18.17 -14.14 -3.29
CA PRO A 4 17.26 -13.82 -4.39
C PRO A 4 16.98 -15.02 -5.30
N ASP A 5 17.94 -15.94 -5.39
CA ASP A 5 17.90 -17.05 -6.34
C ASP A 5 17.28 -18.33 -5.77
N SER A 6 16.96 -18.37 -4.49
CA SER A 6 16.32 -19.52 -3.84
C SER A 6 15.24 -19.08 -2.87
N VAL A 7 13.99 -19.39 -3.20
CA VAL A 7 12.84 -19.14 -2.33
C VAL A 7 12.53 -20.42 -1.57
N HIS A 8 12.72 -20.41 -0.27
CA HIS A 8 12.42 -21.54 0.62
C HIS A 8 11.96 -21.03 1.99
N TYR A 9 11.24 -21.86 2.70
CA TYR A 9 10.90 -21.61 4.10
C TYR A 9 12.17 -21.70 4.96
N ASP A 10 12.36 -20.76 5.86
CA ASP A 10 13.44 -20.81 6.84
C ASP A 10 13.15 -21.93 7.86
N PRO A 11 14.00 -22.95 7.99
CA PRO A 11 13.73 -24.08 8.90
C PRO A 11 13.65 -23.66 10.37
N GLY A 12 14.33 -22.58 10.75
CA GLY A 12 14.29 -22.04 12.10
C GLY A 12 12.93 -21.40 12.40
N LEU A 13 12.41 -20.60 11.45
CA LEU A 13 11.10 -19.99 11.59
C LEU A 13 9.97 -21.01 11.54
N VAL A 14 10.08 -22.03 10.69
CA VAL A 14 9.09 -23.12 10.64
C VAL A 14 9.04 -23.85 11.98
N ARG A 15 10.21 -24.25 12.53
CA ARG A 15 10.24 -24.87 13.87
C ARG A 15 9.67 -23.96 14.96
N ALA A 16 10.01 -22.68 14.93
CA ALA A 16 9.55 -21.71 15.92
C ALA A 16 8.02 -21.45 15.84
N SER A 17 7.41 -21.63 14.67
CA SER A 17 5.96 -21.45 14.47
C SER A 17 5.15 -22.64 14.99
N GLY A 18 5.75 -23.80 15.21
CA GLY A 18 5.04 -25.04 15.56
C GLY A 18 4.23 -25.65 14.41
N VAL A 19 4.38 -25.15 13.19
CA VAL A 19 3.71 -25.69 11.99
C VAL A 19 4.54 -26.85 11.44
N GLU A 20 3.89 -27.96 11.14
CA GLU A 20 4.54 -29.09 10.47
C GLU A 20 4.97 -28.66 9.05
N GLY A 21 6.22 -28.98 8.68
CA GLY A 21 6.79 -28.50 7.41
C GLY A 21 6.06 -29.01 6.17
N ASP A 22 5.45 -30.19 6.24
CA ASP A 22 4.66 -30.81 5.18
C ASP A 22 3.24 -30.22 5.05
N ALA A 23 2.78 -29.47 6.05
CA ALA A 23 1.54 -28.70 5.95
C ALA A 23 1.73 -27.39 5.16
N LEU A 24 2.95 -26.98 4.88
CA LEU A 24 3.23 -25.75 4.12
C LEU A 24 3.19 -26.04 2.61
N PRO A 25 2.54 -25.17 1.81
CA PRO A 25 2.52 -25.33 0.36
C PRO A 25 3.92 -25.15 -0.24
N GLU A 26 4.14 -25.75 -1.39
CA GLU A 26 5.36 -25.51 -2.15
C GLU A 26 5.43 -24.05 -2.63
N ILE A 27 6.62 -23.45 -2.58
CA ILE A 27 6.85 -22.07 -2.98
C ILE A 27 7.35 -22.02 -4.43
N PHE A 28 6.64 -21.27 -5.26
CA PHE A 28 7.00 -21.05 -6.66
C PHE A 28 7.32 -19.58 -6.93
N PRO A 29 8.20 -19.28 -7.89
CA PRO A 29 8.23 -17.94 -8.48
C PRO A 29 6.87 -17.58 -9.06
N CYS A 30 6.48 -16.32 -8.93
CA CYS A 30 5.15 -15.86 -9.36
C CYS A 30 4.87 -16.01 -10.86
N THR A 31 5.91 -16.14 -11.68
CA THR A 31 5.80 -16.38 -13.13
C THR A 31 5.79 -17.89 -13.49
N SER A 32 5.88 -18.77 -12.51
CA SER A 32 5.86 -20.22 -12.75
C SER A 32 4.52 -20.70 -13.25
N VAL A 33 4.53 -21.53 -14.27
CA VAL A 33 3.35 -22.27 -14.72
C VAL A 33 3.16 -23.49 -13.83
N LEU A 34 2.07 -23.52 -13.06
CA LEU A 34 1.72 -24.60 -12.15
C LEU A 34 1.09 -25.81 -12.87
N GLY A 35 0.52 -25.56 -14.04
CA GLY A 35 -0.17 -26.57 -14.84
C GLY A 35 -1.15 -25.96 -15.82
N THR A 36 -2.14 -26.74 -16.24
CA THR A 36 -3.26 -26.30 -17.06
C THR A 36 -4.55 -26.42 -16.27
N LEU A 37 -5.63 -25.80 -16.75
CA LEU A 37 -6.94 -25.91 -16.13
C LEU A 37 -7.40 -27.37 -16.09
N LYS A 38 -8.03 -27.77 -14.99
CA LYS A 38 -8.76 -29.03 -14.94
C LYS A 38 -9.92 -29.00 -15.94
N THR A 39 -10.20 -30.11 -16.57
CA THR A 39 -11.20 -30.20 -17.66
C THR A 39 -12.58 -29.70 -17.19
N GLU A 40 -13.01 -30.12 -16.00
CA GLU A 40 -14.28 -29.71 -15.42
C GLU A 40 -14.37 -28.19 -15.18
N VAL A 41 -13.29 -27.58 -14.67
CA VAL A 41 -13.22 -26.13 -14.41
C VAL A 41 -13.19 -25.36 -15.74
N ALA A 42 -12.45 -25.85 -16.72
CA ALA A 42 -12.40 -25.23 -18.03
C ALA A 42 -13.79 -25.21 -18.69
N ALA A 43 -14.53 -26.31 -18.58
CA ALA A 43 -15.91 -26.40 -19.10
C ALA A 43 -16.86 -25.43 -18.39
N GLU A 44 -16.78 -25.33 -17.06
CA GLU A 44 -17.59 -24.40 -16.25
C GLU A 44 -17.34 -22.94 -16.63
N LEU A 45 -16.08 -22.58 -16.85
CA LEU A 45 -15.67 -21.22 -17.22
C LEU A 45 -15.81 -20.91 -18.72
N GLY A 46 -16.13 -21.88 -19.56
CA GLY A 46 -16.17 -21.73 -21.02
C GLY A 46 -14.79 -21.51 -21.63
N LEU A 47 -13.73 -22.02 -21.02
CA LEU A 47 -12.33 -21.88 -21.43
C LEU A 47 -11.76 -23.18 -21.98
N SER A 48 -10.65 -23.08 -22.73
CA SER A 48 -9.89 -24.27 -23.15
C SER A 48 -9.18 -24.92 -21.96
N PRO A 49 -9.18 -26.26 -21.86
CA PRO A 49 -8.35 -26.97 -20.88
C PRO A 49 -6.86 -26.71 -21.01
N SER A 50 -6.40 -26.21 -22.16
CA SER A 50 -4.99 -25.86 -22.40
C SER A 50 -4.56 -24.51 -21.78
N VAL A 51 -5.48 -23.75 -21.19
CA VAL A 51 -5.16 -22.49 -20.50
C VAL A 51 -4.21 -22.76 -19.34
N LYS A 52 -3.10 -22.04 -19.32
CA LYS A 52 -2.06 -22.17 -18.28
C LYS A 52 -2.49 -21.46 -17.00
N VAL A 53 -2.26 -22.13 -15.88
CA VAL A 53 -2.40 -21.58 -14.53
C VAL A 53 -1.02 -21.17 -14.04
N VAL A 54 -0.85 -19.93 -13.68
CA VAL A 54 0.41 -19.39 -13.13
C VAL A 54 0.28 -19.06 -11.64
N ALA A 55 1.40 -19.12 -10.92
CA ALA A 55 1.42 -18.87 -9.48
C ALA A 55 0.89 -17.48 -9.09
N GLY A 56 1.18 -16.47 -9.91
CA GLY A 56 0.72 -15.11 -9.68
C GLY A 56 1.54 -14.34 -8.62
N ALA A 57 1.27 -13.05 -8.49
CA ALA A 57 1.93 -12.16 -7.56
C ALA A 57 0.92 -11.58 -6.56
N ILE A 58 1.43 -11.13 -5.40
CA ILE A 58 0.61 -10.40 -4.44
C ILE A 58 0.16 -9.05 -5.03
N ASP A 59 -0.97 -8.54 -4.56
CA ASP A 59 -1.61 -7.29 -5.03
C ASP A 59 -0.65 -6.09 -5.08
N THR A 60 0.18 -5.90 -4.04
CA THR A 60 1.16 -4.81 -3.96
C THR A 60 2.18 -4.86 -5.11
N ALA A 61 2.70 -6.06 -5.43
CA ALA A 61 3.63 -6.24 -6.54
C ALA A 61 2.93 -6.08 -7.89
N ALA A 62 1.71 -6.62 -8.01
CA ALA A 62 0.90 -6.49 -9.21
C ALA A 62 0.50 -5.03 -9.48
N ALA A 63 0.16 -4.26 -8.45
CA ALA A 63 -0.17 -2.85 -8.57
C ALA A 63 1.01 -2.01 -9.09
N ALA A 64 2.22 -2.25 -8.58
CA ALA A 64 3.42 -1.53 -9.05
C ALA A 64 3.70 -1.83 -10.54
N ILE A 65 3.57 -3.09 -10.96
CA ILE A 65 3.75 -3.49 -12.37
C ILE A 65 2.63 -2.90 -13.24
N GLY A 66 1.39 -3.01 -12.79
CA GLY A 66 0.22 -2.47 -13.51
C GLY A 66 0.27 -0.95 -13.70
N ALA A 67 0.92 -0.23 -12.78
CA ALA A 67 1.19 1.21 -12.89
C ALA A 67 2.43 1.54 -13.75
N GLY A 68 3.12 0.54 -14.31
CA GLY A 68 4.30 0.74 -15.14
C GLY A 68 5.60 0.98 -14.38
N ALA A 69 5.62 0.84 -13.05
CA ALA A 69 6.83 1.00 -12.24
C ALA A 69 7.70 -0.27 -12.29
N VAL A 70 8.20 -0.61 -13.48
CA VAL A 70 8.94 -1.84 -13.76
C VAL A 70 10.45 -1.67 -13.83
N GLU A 71 10.93 -0.44 -13.90
CA GLU A 71 12.36 -0.11 -13.90
C GLU A 71 12.90 0.02 -12.48
N ASP A 72 14.21 -0.24 -12.33
CA ASP A 72 14.87 -0.08 -11.03
C ASP A 72 14.78 1.39 -10.57
N TYR A 73 14.40 1.58 -9.32
CA TYR A 73 14.24 2.88 -8.65
C TYR A 73 13.10 3.77 -9.19
N LEU A 74 12.28 3.27 -10.11
CA LEU A 74 11.07 3.99 -10.52
C LEU A 74 10.00 3.84 -9.43
N PRO A 75 9.59 4.94 -8.75
CA PRO A 75 8.66 4.83 -7.65
C PRO A 75 7.23 4.61 -8.10
N HIS A 76 6.51 3.77 -7.38
CA HIS A 76 5.07 3.61 -7.42
C HIS A 76 4.48 4.16 -6.12
N LEU A 77 3.52 5.07 -6.23
CA LEU A 77 2.77 5.60 -5.09
C LEU A 77 1.35 5.05 -5.12
N TYR A 78 0.98 4.38 -4.05
CA TYR A 78 -0.39 3.95 -3.78
C TYR A 78 -1.02 4.85 -2.73
N ILE A 79 -2.23 5.34 -2.98
CA ILE A 79 -3.00 6.16 -2.05
C ILE A 79 -4.38 5.51 -1.88
N GLY A 80 -4.59 4.92 -0.72
CA GLY A 80 -5.86 4.38 -0.25
C GLY A 80 -6.22 4.99 1.10
N THR A 81 -6.84 4.25 1.99
CA THR A 81 -7.03 4.65 3.41
C THR A 81 -5.69 4.91 4.09
N SER A 82 -4.71 4.04 3.87
CA SER A 82 -3.28 4.27 4.08
C SER A 82 -2.58 4.56 2.75
N SER A 83 -1.29 4.87 2.76
CA SER A 83 -0.49 4.93 1.53
C SER A 83 0.81 4.15 1.67
N TRP A 84 1.38 3.80 0.54
CA TRP A 84 2.71 3.23 0.50
C TRP A 84 3.41 3.64 -0.79
N MET A 85 4.72 3.76 -0.69
CA MET A 85 5.59 3.95 -1.83
C MET A 85 6.42 2.68 -2.02
N ALA A 86 6.57 2.24 -3.25
CA ALA A 86 7.42 1.11 -3.60
C ALA A 86 8.25 1.41 -4.82
N ALA A 87 9.42 0.76 -4.90
CA ALA A 87 10.25 0.77 -6.10
C ALA A 87 10.95 -0.58 -6.25
N HIS A 88 11.12 -1.05 -7.48
CA HIS A 88 11.94 -2.22 -7.74
C HIS A 88 13.43 -1.90 -7.54
N VAL A 89 14.14 -2.81 -6.89
CA VAL A 89 15.58 -2.67 -6.58
C VAL A 89 16.31 -3.98 -6.81
N PRO A 90 17.60 -3.97 -7.24
CA PRO A 90 18.36 -5.18 -7.51
C PRO A 90 18.95 -5.85 -6.26
N TYR A 91 18.56 -5.42 -5.06
CA TYR A 91 19.11 -5.93 -3.80
C TYR A 91 18.01 -6.16 -2.77
N LYS A 92 18.29 -7.06 -1.83
CA LYS A 92 17.46 -7.22 -0.63
C LYS A 92 18.06 -6.46 0.54
N LYS A 93 17.29 -5.54 1.10
CA LYS A 93 17.66 -4.80 2.30
C LYS A 93 16.45 -4.68 3.24
N THR A 94 16.70 -4.78 4.51
CA THR A 94 15.74 -4.45 5.57
C THR A 94 16.39 -3.41 6.47
N ASP A 95 15.71 -2.29 6.63
CA ASP A 95 16.08 -1.24 7.57
C ASP A 95 15.03 -1.20 8.67
N ILE A 96 15.39 -1.79 9.81
CA ILE A 96 14.48 -1.91 10.95
C ILE A 96 14.20 -0.54 11.56
N PHE A 97 15.20 0.34 11.61
CA PHE A 97 15.06 1.66 12.22
C PHE A 97 14.14 2.59 11.41
N SER A 98 14.14 2.44 10.09
CA SER A 98 13.25 3.21 9.21
C SER A 98 11.96 2.46 8.85
N SER A 99 11.71 1.30 9.46
CA SER A 99 10.55 0.45 9.13
C SER A 99 10.37 0.18 7.63
N MET A 100 11.51 0.04 6.92
CA MET A 100 11.55 -0.20 5.47
C MET A 100 12.09 -1.59 5.18
N ALA A 101 11.49 -2.27 4.22
CA ALA A 101 11.92 -3.60 3.81
C ALA A 101 11.80 -3.81 2.31
N SER A 102 12.75 -4.60 1.77
CA SER A 102 12.62 -5.15 0.43
C SER A 102 11.86 -6.47 0.50
N LEU A 103 10.74 -6.53 -0.20
CA LEU A 103 9.88 -7.72 -0.32
C LEU A 103 10.20 -8.46 -1.62
N PRO A 104 9.94 -9.78 -1.69
CA PRO A 104 9.91 -10.47 -2.98
C PRO A 104 8.91 -9.79 -3.92
N CYS A 105 9.26 -9.68 -5.21
CA CYS A 105 8.39 -9.08 -6.21
C CYS A 105 8.18 -10.01 -7.40
N ALA A 106 7.36 -9.58 -8.37
CA ALA A 106 7.03 -10.38 -9.54
C ALA A 106 8.12 -10.34 -10.63
N ILE A 107 9.07 -9.41 -10.57
CA ILE A 107 10.16 -9.30 -11.53
C ILE A 107 11.31 -10.21 -11.07
N PRO A 108 11.70 -11.22 -11.88
CA PRO A 108 12.79 -12.12 -11.52
C PRO A 108 14.10 -11.38 -11.20
N GLY A 109 14.79 -11.79 -10.13
CA GLY A 109 16.03 -11.17 -9.67
C GLY A 109 15.93 -9.77 -9.10
N ARG A 110 14.72 -9.30 -8.81
CA ARG A 110 14.45 -7.99 -8.18
C ARG A 110 13.69 -8.16 -6.87
N PHE A 111 13.76 -7.11 -6.06
CA PHE A 111 12.95 -6.94 -4.85
C PHE A 111 12.16 -5.65 -4.95
N MET A 112 11.10 -5.54 -4.19
CA MET A 112 10.33 -4.32 -4.07
C MET A 112 10.60 -3.69 -2.71
N LEU A 113 11.34 -2.58 -2.70
CA LEU A 113 11.55 -1.76 -1.50
C LEU A 113 10.29 -0.99 -1.23
N THR A 114 9.77 -1.08 0.00
CA THR A 114 8.51 -0.46 0.41
C THR A 114 8.68 0.42 1.63
N ALA A 115 7.93 1.52 1.65
CA ALA A 115 7.73 2.39 2.79
C ALA A 115 6.24 2.68 2.95
N LEU A 116 5.70 2.51 4.15
CA LEU A 116 4.28 2.67 4.43
C LEU A 116 4.04 3.92 5.28
N GLN A 117 2.99 4.65 4.91
CA GLN A 117 2.37 5.69 5.72
C GLN A 117 1.08 5.17 6.34
N ALA A 118 0.89 5.38 7.64
CA ALA A 118 -0.22 4.81 8.38
C ALA A 118 -1.59 5.33 7.92
N THR A 119 -1.66 6.61 7.54
CA THR A 119 -2.93 7.27 7.18
C THR A 119 -2.74 8.15 5.94
N ALA A 120 -3.58 7.96 4.92
CA ALA A 120 -3.60 8.79 3.71
C ALA A 120 -5.03 9.30 3.44
N GLY A 121 -5.82 8.62 2.62
CA GLY A 121 -7.24 8.95 2.40
C GLY A 121 -8.08 8.94 3.68
N GLY A 122 -7.64 8.18 4.69
CA GLY A 122 -8.23 8.22 6.02
C GLY A 122 -8.22 9.61 6.68
N ASN A 123 -7.26 10.47 6.32
CA ASN A 123 -7.26 11.86 6.78
C ASN A 123 -8.44 12.67 6.20
N LEU A 124 -8.81 12.40 4.94
CA LEU A 124 -9.98 13.03 4.31
C LEU A 124 -11.29 12.55 4.96
N ASN A 125 -11.36 11.27 5.31
CA ASN A 125 -12.51 10.75 6.08
C ASN A 125 -12.60 11.42 7.46
N PHE A 126 -11.46 11.56 8.15
CA PHE A 126 -11.42 12.27 9.43
C PHE A 126 -11.86 13.73 9.28
N LEU A 127 -11.36 14.44 8.26
CA LEU A 127 -11.75 15.81 7.98
C LEU A 127 -13.28 15.90 7.75
N ARG A 128 -13.83 15.00 6.92
CA ARG A 128 -15.27 14.94 6.66
C ARG A 128 -16.06 14.69 7.94
N ASP A 129 -15.75 13.60 8.66
CA ASP A 129 -16.62 13.05 9.69
C ASP A 129 -16.45 13.73 11.05
N LYS A 130 -15.25 14.28 11.32
CA LYS A 130 -14.90 14.81 12.64
C LYS A 130 -14.71 16.32 12.67
N ILE A 131 -14.50 16.95 11.51
CA ILE A 131 -14.28 18.40 11.43
C ILE A 131 -15.44 19.08 10.71
N ILE A 132 -15.79 18.65 9.46
CA ILE A 132 -16.80 19.30 8.64
C ILE A 132 -18.21 18.94 9.10
N TYR A 133 -18.47 17.64 9.28
CA TYR A 133 -19.81 17.09 9.59
C TYR A 133 -19.90 16.47 10.99
N ASN A 134 -19.07 16.92 11.92
CA ASN A 134 -19.25 16.51 13.31
C ASN A 134 -20.58 17.07 13.82
N LYS A 135 -21.50 16.16 14.17
CA LYS A 135 -22.85 16.54 14.64
C LYS A 135 -22.76 16.96 16.10
N ASP A 136 -22.80 18.25 16.32
CA ASP A 136 -22.83 18.89 17.61
C ASP A 136 -23.81 20.10 17.56
N GLU A 137 -23.76 20.94 18.57
CA GLU A 137 -24.64 22.11 18.67
C GLU A 137 -24.40 23.19 17.59
N LEU A 138 -23.23 23.12 16.92
CA LEU A 138 -22.82 24.10 15.90
C LEU A 138 -23.21 23.68 14.48
N LEU A 139 -23.37 22.36 14.21
CA LEU A 139 -23.73 21.87 12.89
C LEU A 139 -25.00 21.03 12.93
N GLN A 140 -26.09 21.59 12.48
CA GLN A 140 -27.40 20.94 12.39
C GLN A 140 -27.86 20.71 10.95
N GLU A 141 -27.07 21.09 9.97
CA GLU A 141 -27.40 20.96 8.55
C GLU A 141 -27.20 19.55 8.02
N ALA A 142 -27.84 19.25 6.90
CA ALA A 142 -27.65 17.96 6.22
C ALA A 142 -26.28 17.86 5.53
N ASP A 143 -25.75 16.65 5.48
CA ASP A 143 -24.50 16.37 4.80
C ASP A 143 -24.59 16.73 3.29
N VAL A 144 -23.52 17.30 2.74
CA VAL A 144 -23.44 17.60 1.31
C VAL A 144 -23.18 16.29 0.56
N PRO A 145 -24.02 15.91 -0.41
CA PRO A 145 -23.73 14.75 -1.26
C PRO A 145 -22.40 14.93 -1.98
N ASP A 146 -21.63 13.82 -2.06
CA ASP A 146 -20.35 13.78 -2.80
C ASP A 146 -19.33 14.82 -2.33
N ILE A 147 -19.16 14.95 -1.02
CA ILE A 147 -18.25 15.93 -0.39
C ILE A 147 -16.82 15.88 -0.96
N PHE A 148 -16.32 14.71 -1.32
CA PHE A 148 -14.97 14.59 -1.85
C PHE A 148 -14.77 15.32 -3.18
N LYS A 149 -15.77 15.34 -4.05
CA LYS A 149 -15.75 16.14 -5.28
C LYS A 149 -15.66 17.65 -4.97
N TYR A 150 -16.37 18.12 -3.95
CA TYR A 150 -16.25 19.52 -3.53
C TYR A 150 -14.90 19.84 -2.92
N LEU A 151 -14.32 18.91 -2.14
CA LEU A 151 -12.95 19.04 -1.61
C LEU A 151 -11.93 19.13 -2.74
N ASP A 152 -12.06 18.33 -3.79
CA ASP A 152 -11.20 18.40 -4.98
C ASP A 152 -11.32 19.76 -5.68
N GLN A 153 -12.55 20.28 -5.85
CA GLN A 153 -12.77 21.59 -6.45
C GLN A 153 -12.18 22.73 -5.61
N ILE A 154 -12.25 22.64 -4.28
CA ILE A 154 -11.65 23.61 -3.37
C ILE A 154 -10.12 23.53 -3.48
N ALA A 155 -9.56 22.32 -3.40
CA ALA A 155 -8.13 22.10 -3.50
C ALA A 155 -7.54 22.60 -4.82
N ALA A 156 -8.26 22.43 -5.93
CA ALA A 156 -7.83 22.91 -7.24
C ALA A 156 -7.67 24.44 -7.34
N ARG A 157 -8.25 25.20 -6.42
CA ARG A 157 -8.13 26.68 -6.37
C ARG A 157 -6.98 27.16 -5.50
N VAL A 158 -6.41 26.24 -4.69
CA VAL A 158 -5.32 26.57 -3.77
C VAL A 158 -4.00 26.54 -4.54
N PRO A 159 -3.14 27.57 -4.43
CA PRO A 159 -1.85 27.56 -5.11
C PRO A 159 -0.93 26.47 -4.57
N ALA A 160 0.00 26.01 -5.39
CA ALA A 160 1.02 25.07 -4.97
C ALA A 160 1.75 25.58 -3.72
N GLY A 161 1.95 24.72 -2.75
CA GLY A 161 2.51 25.07 -1.44
C GLY A 161 1.48 25.58 -0.42
N SER A 162 0.19 25.58 -0.74
CA SER A 162 -0.93 25.85 0.19
C SER A 162 -0.74 27.12 1.06
N ASN A 163 -0.18 28.18 0.46
CA ASN A 163 0.19 29.44 1.17
C ASN A 163 1.12 29.20 2.38
N GLY A 164 1.95 28.17 2.33
CA GLY A 164 2.88 27.80 3.39
C GLY A 164 2.28 26.98 4.53
N VAL A 165 1.00 26.63 4.48
CA VAL A 165 0.38 25.74 5.48
C VAL A 165 0.89 24.31 5.29
N ILE A 166 1.32 23.71 6.38
CA ILE A 166 1.79 22.32 6.42
C ILE A 166 0.82 21.50 7.25
N TYR A 167 0.34 20.41 6.68
CA TYR A 167 -0.41 19.38 7.38
C TYR A 167 0.45 18.15 7.63
N THR A 168 0.50 17.68 8.88
CA THR A 168 1.13 16.40 9.21
C THR A 168 0.06 15.31 9.32
N PRO A 169 0.11 14.26 8.46
CA PRO A 169 -0.99 13.30 8.32
C PRO A 169 -0.98 12.18 9.38
N TRP A 170 -0.47 12.43 10.56
CA TRP A 170 -0.15 11.42 11.57
C TRP A 170 -1.29 11.14 12.57
N ILE A 171 -2.53 11.05 12.11
CA ILE A 171 -3.69 10.80 12.99
C ILE A 171 -3.51 9.51 13.82
N TRP A 172 -2.92 8.49 13.22
CA TRP A 172 -2.65 7.18 13.83
C TRP A 172 -1.16 6.93 14.13
N GLY A 173 -0.36 7.99 14.28
CA GLY A 173 1.08 7.84 14.28
C GLY A 173 1.64 7.63 12.87
N GLU A 174 2.92 7.26 12.78
CA GLU A 174 3.61 7.02 11.51
C GLU A 174 4.39 5.71 11.56
N ARG A 175 4.71 5.15 10.38
CA ARG A 175 5.46 3.90 10.25
C ARG A 175 6.82 4.10 9.59
N ALA A 176 6.87 4.59 8.36
CA ALA A 176 8.10 4.76 7.61
C ALA A 176 8.23 6.20 7.11
N PRO A 177 9.41 6.82 7.13
CA PRO A 177 10.71 6.26 7.56
C PRO A 177 10.96 6.32 9.07
N VAL A 178 10.03 6.83 9.86
CA VAL A 178 10.16 6.95 11.33
C VAL A 178 8.97 6.24 11.96
N GLU A 179 9.21 5.08 12.57
CA GLU A 179 8.15 4.39 13.30
C GLU A 179 7.92 5.06 14.66
N ASP A 180 6.89 5.88 14.71
CA ASP A 180 6.46 6.55 15.94
C ASP A 180 4.93 6.57 16.03
N LYS A 181 4.38 5.79 16.93
CA LYS A 181 2.94 5.72 17.20
C LYS A 181 2.43 6.82 18.13
N THR A 182 3.31 7.65 18.65
CA THR A 182 2.95 8.74 19.59
C THR A 182 2.72 10.07 18.89
N VAL A 183 3.29 10.28 17.70
CA VAL A 183 3.05 11.48 16.89
C VAL A 183 1.58 11.61 16.52
N ARG A 184 1.12 12.85 16.36
CA ARG A 184 -0.26 13.17 15.99
C ARG A 184 -0.30 14.19 14.87
N ALA A 185 -1.42 14.21 14.16
CA ALA A 185 -1.68 15.16 13.10
C ALA A 185 -1.72 16.60 13.63
N GLY A 186 -1.34 17.54 12.77
CA GLY A 186 -1.41 18.96 13.07
C GLY A 186 -1.38 19.80 11.82
N LEU A 187 -1.86 21.02 11.93
CA LEU A 187 -1.72 22.08 10.95
C LEU A 187 -0.74 23.12 11.50
N TYR A 188 0.26 23.44 10.70
CA TYR A 188 1.33 24.37 11.08
C TYR A 188 1.34 25.58 10.14
N ASN A 189 1.90 26.68 10.65
CA ASN A 189 2.01 27.94 9.92
C ASN A 189 0.66 28.54 9.51
N LEU A 190 -0.36 28.38 10.36
CA LEU A 190 -1.66 29.03 10.19
C LEU A 190 -1.57 30.52 10.52
N SER A 191 -2.25 31.33 9.72
CA SER A 191 -2.42 32.77 9.93
C SER A 191 -3.89 33.18 9.76
N LEU A 192 -4.23 34.43 10.10
CA LEU A 192 -5.58 34.96 9.88
C LEU A 192 -6.00 35.05 8.41
N HIS A 193 -5.07 34.86 7.48
CA HIS A 193 -5.34 34.87 6.04
C HIS A 193 -5.70 33.50 5.48
N ASN A 194 -5.54 32.44 6.30
CA ASN A 194 -5.89 31.09 5.88
C ASN A 194 -7.38 30.82 6.10
N SER A 195 -7.98 30.11 5.17
CA SER A 195 -9.34 29.58 5.25
C SER A 195 -9.34 28.11 4.82
N ARG A 196 -10.47 27.48 4.95
CA ARG A 196 -10.64 26.09 4.44
C ARG A 196 -10.60 26.08 2.91
#